data_151e864b1ec492770c81e2d4fe4db10b
#
_entry.id   151e864b1ec492770c81e2d4fe4db10b
#
_cell.length_a   1.000
_cell.length_b   1.000
_cell.length_c   1.000
_cell.angle_alpha   90.00
_cell.angle_beta   90.00
_cell.angle_gamma   90.00
#
_symmetry.space_group_name_H-M   'P 1'
#
loop_
_entity.id
_entity.type
_entity.pdbx_description
1 polymer ?
#
loop_
_entity_poly.entity_id
_entity_poly.type
_entity_poly.pdbx_seq_one_letter_code
_entity_poly.pdbx_strand_id
1 'polypeptide(L)'
;MPGPLNRRQLAGLGAVVVGGWAVGQVLRRTAPIGRDVGPTADLILAGNGSPEDGPADATLRRAVFTDYRCPACRHGFSALEEAVQRDGKVRVIYKDWPIFGPPSERAASVALACAEQGVYPTVHRALMTDSRTIDDDVLRDVVMRAGGDWLRAMTWLAAHADAVAARLRANGQEAYSIGLAGTPGYLAGPMLVMGAIDASDFQRLFARAREES
;
A
#
# COMPACT_ATOMS: atom_id res chain seq x y z
N MET A 1 -4.40 31.19 43.31
CA MET A 1 -3.30 30.61 42.50
C MET A 1 -3.04 29.20 43.02
N PRO A 2 -3.08 28.15 42.17
CA PRO A 2 -2.73 26.81 42.65
C PRO A 2 -1.25 26.77 43.03
N GLY A 3 -0.94 26.18 44.19
CA GLY A 3 0.43 26.07 44.72
C GLY A 3 1.27 25.06 43.89
N PRO A 4 2.61 25.10 44.02
CA PRO A 4 3.49 24.18 43.28
C PRO A 4 3.21 22.72 43.68
N LEU A 5 3.16 21.84 42.64
CA LEU A 5 2.97 20.41 42.84
C LEU A 5 4.11 19.82 43.67
N ASN A 6 3.77 19.03 44.69
CA ASN A 6 4.76 18.37 45.51
C ASN A 6 5.29 17.09 44.83
N ARG A 7 6.45 16.54 45.28
CA ARG A 7 7.13 15.39 44.69
C ARG A 7 6.23 14.14 44.60
N ARG A 8 5.31 13.93 45.54
CA ARG A 8 4.35 12.81 45.54
C ARG A 8 3.29 12.97 44.47
N GLN A 9 2.80 14.19 44.21
CA GLN A 9 1.84 14.49 43.18
C GLN A 9 2.47 14.33 41.80
N LEU A 10 3.73 14.75 41.63
CA LEU A 10 4.49 14.52 40.36
C LEU A 10 4.74 13.03 40.09
N ALA A 11 5.11 12.27 41.14
CA ALA A 11 5.28 10.83 41.01
C ALA A 11 3.96 10.11 40.68
N GLY A 12 2.84 10.54 41.29
CA GLY A 12 1.51 10.00 40.98
C GLY A 12 1.08 10.30 39.56
N LEU A 13 1.29 11.54 39.07
CA LEU A 13 1.03 11.91 37.67
C LEU A 13 1.88 11.08 36.67
N GLY A 14 3.18 10.91 36.98
CA GLY A 14 4.07 10.07 36.17
C GLY A 14 3.58 8.61 36.06
N ALA A 15 3.15 8.02 37.18
CA ALA A 15 2.63 6.67 37.23
C ALA A 15 1.33 6.52 36.39
N VAL A 16 0.43 7.51 36.44
CA VAL A 16 -0.81 7.53 35.66
C VAL A 16 -0.49 7.62 34.14
N VAL A 17 0.44 8.49 33.75
CA VAL A 17 0.84 8.65 32.34
C VAL A 17 1.49 7.37 31.80
N VAL A 18 2.43 6.77 32.54
CA VAL A 18 3.10 5.54 32.14
C VAL A 18 2.11 4.36 32.13
N GLY A 19 1.25 4.26 33.14
CA GLY A 19 0.21 3.24 33.20
C GLY A 19 -0.80 3.37 32.05
N GLY A 20 -1.27 4.59 31.80
CA GLY A 20 -2.18 4.86 30.67
C GLY A 20 -1.54 4.57 29.31
N TRP A 21 -0.26 4.91 29.13
CA TRP A 21 0.48 4.58 27.92
C TRP A 21 0.64 3.06 27.75
N ALA A 22 1.01 2.33 28.81
CA ALA A 22 1.17 0.88 28.77
C ALA A 22 -0.15 0.17 28.44
N VAL A 23 -1.26 0.57 29.08
CA VAL A 23 -2.60 0.05 28.77
C VAL A 23 -2.99 0.38 27.33
N GLY A 24 -2.74 1.60 26.85
CA GLY A 24 -2.97 2.00 25.45
C GLY A 24 -2.19 1.14 24.46
N GLN A 25 -0.93 0.80 24.77
CA GLN A 25 -0.12 -0.10 23.92
C GLN A 25 -0.68 -1.53 23.91
N VAL A 26 -1.11 -2.05 25.06
CA VAL A 26 -1.74 -3.39 25.12
C VAL A 26 -3.03 -3.40 24.32
N LEU A 27 -3.91 -2.43 24.52
CA LEU A 27 -5.18 -2.32 23.78
C LEU A 27 -4.95 -2.20 22.27
N ARG A 28 -3.95 -1.40 21.85
CA ARG A 28 -3.60 -1.27 20.43
C ARG A 28 -3.12 -2.60 19.84
N ARG A 29 -2.33 -3.38 20.57
CA ARG A 29 -1.80 -4.69 20.12
C ARG A 29 -2.84 -5.80 20.13
N THR A 30 -3.86 -5.72 20.96
CA THR A 30 -4.92 -6.72 21.07
C THR A 30 -6.18 -6.38 20.26
N ALA A 31 -6.35 -5.11 19.85
CA ALA A 31 -7.47 -4.73 19.00
C ALA A 31 -7.41 -5.48 17.65
N PRO A 32 -8.53 -6.02 17.16
CA PRO A 32 -8.56 -6.69 15.87
C PRO A 32 -8.16 -5.70 14.75
N ILE A 33 -7.24 -6.13 13.89
CA ILE A 33 -6.77 -5.33 12.76
C ILE A 33 -7.60 -5.63 11.51
N GLY A 34 -7.93 -4.58 10.77
CA GLY A 34 -8.68 -4.70 9.53
C GLY A 34 -10.18 -4.87 9.74
N ARG A 35 -10.93 -4.54 8.71
CA ARG A 35 -12.38 -4.71 8.60
C ARG A 35 -12.67 -5.74 7.52
N ASP A 36 -13.53 -6.68 7.79
CA ASP A 36 -14.03 -7.63 6.80
C ASP A 36 -14.87 -6.90 5.75
N VAL A 37 -14.59 -7.14 4.47
CA VAL A 37 -15.33 -6.58 3.32
C VAL A 37 -16.14 -7.64 2.58
N GLY A 38 -16.21 -8.85 3.12
CA GLY A 38 -16.99 -9.95 2.59
C GLY A 38 -16.50 -10.44 1.21
N PRO A 39 -17.37 -11.09 0.43
CA PRO A 39 -17.00 -11.79 -0.79
C PRO A 39 -16.52 -10.86 -1.93
N THR A 40 -16.69 -9.54 -1.81
CA THR A 40 -16.10 -8.57 -2.76
C THR A 40 -14.58 -8.65 -2.77
N ALA A 41 -13.96 -9.07 -1.66
CA ALA A 41 -12.52 -9.28 -1.57
C ALA A 41 -12.01 -10.26 -2.63
N ASP A 42 -12.68 -11.39 -2.82
CA ASP A 42 -12.25 -12.45 -3.74
C ASP A 42 -12.19 -11.95 -5.18
N LEU A 43 -13.16 -11.13 -5.59
CA LEU A 43 -13.19 -10.52 -6.93
C LEU A 43 -11.99 -9.61 -7.18
N ILE A 44 -11.58 -8.84 -6.17
CA ILE A 44 -10.44 -7.93 -6.24
C ILE A 44 -9.13 -8.73 -6.21
N LEU A 45 -9.05 -9.73 -5.33
CA LEU A 45 -7.88 -10.59 -5.16
C LEU A 45 -7.68 -11.60 -6.30
N ALA A 46 -8.68 -11.81 -7.17
CA ALA A 46 -8.48 -12.51 -8.43
C ALA A 46 -7.47 -11.79 -9.36
N GLY A 47 -7.16 -10.51 -9.09
CA GLY A 47 -6.14 -9.72 -9.80
C GLY A 47 -6.64 -9.10 -11.10
N ASN A 48 -7.45 -9.78 -11.89
CA ASN A 48 -8.12 -9.30 -13.12
C ASN A 48 -7.17 -8.56 -14.09
N GLY A 49 -5.92 -9.08 -14.27
CA GLY A 49 -4.90 -8.48 -15.12
C GLY A 49 -4.16 -7.29 -14.51
N SER A 50 -4.26 -7.07 -13.20
CA SER A 50 -3.37 -6.16 -12.48
C SER A 50 -1.96 -6.74 -12.39
N PRO A 51 -0.89 -5.93 -12.34
CA PRO A 51 0.44 -6.43 -12.07
C PRO A 51 0.49 -7.14 -10.71
N GLU A 52 1.27 -8.22 -10.65
CA GLU A 52 1.44 -9.03 -9.44
C GLU A 52 2.93 -9.33 -9.20
N ASP A 53 3.30 -9.50 -7.94
CA ASP A 53 4.64 -9.94 -7.53
C ASP A 53 4.53 -10.90 -6.33
N GLY A 54 5.50 -11.80 -6.21
CA GLY A 54 5.59 -12.75 -5.11
C GLY A 54 5.64 -14.21 -5.57
N PRO A 55 5.81 -15.15 -4.64
CA PRO A 55 6.04 -16.56 -4.94
C PRO A 55 4.80 -17.21 -5.57
N ALA A 56 5.05 -18.21 -6.44
CA ALA A 56 3.99 -18.98 -7.09
C ALA A 56 3.15 -19.80 -6.08
N ASP A 57 3.79 -20.22 -4.98
CA ASP A 57 3.20 -20.99 -3.89
C ASP A 57 2.75 -20.09 -2.71
N ALA A 58 2.43 -18.84 -2.97
CA ALA A 58 1.90 -17.92 -1.98
C ALA A 58 0.63 -18.49 -1.32
N THR A 59 0.58 -18.41 0.00
CA THR A 59 -0.59 -18.83 0.81
C THR A 59 -1.52 -17.67 1.14
N LEU A 60 -1.14 -16.45 0.78
CA LEU A 60 -1.94 -15.25 0.96
C LEU A 60 -1.83 -14.36 -0.27
N ARG A 61 -2.96 -13.97 -0.83
CA ARG A 61 -3.07 -12.91 -1.84
C ARG A 61 -3.49 -11.62 -1.16
N ARG A 62 -2.86 -10.51 -1.55
CA ARG A 62 -3.23 -9.19 -1.07
C ARG A 62 -3.20 -8.15 -2.18
N ALA A 63 -4.16 -7.23 -2.16
CA ALA A 63 -4.15 -6.07 -3.02
C ALA A 63 -3.64 -4.83 -2.26
N VAL A 64 -2.89 -3.98 -2.95
CA VAL A 64 -2.46 -2.67 -2.45
C VAL A 64 -2.97 -1.57 -3.36
N PHE A 65 -3.81 -0.69 -2.83
CA PHE A 65 -4.30 0.49 -3.53
C PHE A 65 -3.38 1.68 -3.20
N THR A 66 -2.64 2.16 -4.17
CA THR A 66 -1.62 3.19 -3.96
C THR A 66 -1.64 4.29 -5.01
N ASP A 67 -1.05 5.43 -4.62
CA ASP A 67 -0.72 6.54 -5.50
C ASP A 67 0.73 6.96 -5.26
N TYR A 68 1.50 7.14 -6.33
CA TYR A 68 2.93 7.46 -6.26
C TYR A 68 3.24 8.83 -5.64
N ARG A 69 2.26 9.74 -5.61
CA ARG A 69 2.39 11.05 -4.96
C ARG A 69 1.79 11.10 -3.55
N CYS A 70 1.13 10.03 -3.11
CA CYS A 70 0.55 9.97 -1.77
C CYS A 70 1.65 9.87 -0.69
N PRO A 71 1.79 10.85 0.22
CA PRO A 71 2.80 10.79 1.27
C PRO A 71 2.63 9.58 2.20
N ALA A 72 1.39 9.23 2.54
CA ALA A 72 1.09 8.08 3.38
C ALA A 72 1.44 6.75 2.70
N CYS A 73 1.24 6.64 1.36
CA CYS A 73 1.64 5.46 0.59
C CYS A 73 3.16 5.27 0.63
N ARG A 74 3.90 6.35 0.37
CA ARG A 74 5.37 6.35 0.38
C ARG A 74 5.92 6.04 1.78
N HIS A 75 5.31 6.62 2.81
CA HIS A 75 5.70 6.35 4.21
C HIS A 75 5.48 4.89 4.60
N GLY A 76 4.34 4.29 4.25
CA GLY A 76 4.01 2.90 4.59
C GLY A 76 4.70 1.85 3.70
N PHE A 77 5.35 2.27 2.62
CA PHE A 77 5.89 1.35 1.62
C PHE A 77 6.99 0.43 2.19
N SER A 78 7.96 0.98 2.94
CA SER A 78 9.05 0.19 3.53
C SER A 78 8.56 -0.83 4.55
N ALA A 79 7.56 -0.46 5.36
CA ALA A 79 6.94 -1.37 6.33
C ALA A 79 6.22 -2.55 5.64
N LEU A 80 5.58 -2.26 4.49
CA LEU A 80 4.96 -3.27 3.67
C LEU A 80 5.99 -4.24 3.07
N GLU A 81 7.04 -3.71 2.42
CA GLU A 81 8.10 -4.52 1.83
C GLU A 81 8.76 -5.43 2.88
N GLU A 82 9.07 -4.88 4.06
CA GLU A 82 9.61 -5.64 5.18
C GLU A 82 8.69 -6.77 5.60
N ALA A 83 7.39 -6.51 5.73
CA ALA A 83 6.41 -7.49 6.15
C ALA A 83 6.24 -8.61 5.11
N VAL A 84 6.19 -8.28 3.82
CA VAL A 84 6.10 -9.25 2.72
C VAL A 84 7.35 -10.13 2.65
N GLN A 85 8.54 -9.54 2.78
CA GLN A 85 9.80 -10.29 2.79
C GLN A 85 9.89 -11.23 3.99
N ARG A 86 9.49 -10.76 5.18
CA ARG A 86 9.52 -11.57 6.41
C ARG A 86 8.55 -12.74 6.35
N ASP A 87 7.39 -12.55 5.77
CA ASP A 87 6.36 -13.60 5.61
C ASP A 87 6.78 -14.64 4.55
N GLY A 88 7.28 -14.19 3.40
CA GLY A 88 7.78 -15.01 2.30
C GLY A 88 6.71 -15.81 1.54
N LYS A 89 5.43 -15.72 1.90
CA LYS A 89 4.31 -16.46 1.28
C LYS A 89 3.16 -15.55 0.87
N VAL A 90 3.43 -14.28 0.63
CA VAL A 90 2.45 -13.28 0.19
C VAL A 90 2.65 -12.96 -1.28
N ARG A 91 1.56 -13.00 -2.06
CA ARG A 91 1.48 -12.46 -3.41
C ARG A 91 0.80 -11.11 -3.38
N VAL A 92 1.48 -10.10 -3.90
CA VAL A 92 1.01 -8.72 -3.96
C VAL A 92 0.37 -8.46 -5.32
N ILE A 93 -0.85 -7.90 -5.31
CA ILE A 93 -1.58 -7.42 -6.47
C ILE A 93 -1.58 -5.90 -6.40
N TYR A 94 -1.03 -5.25 -7.41
CA TYR A 94 -0.89 -3.79 -7.43
C TYR A 94 -2.12 -3.15 -8.07
N LYS A 95 -2.77 -2.28 -7.33
CA LYS A 95 -3.95 -1.50 -7.74
C LYS A 95 -3.58 -0.01 -7.76
N ASP A 96 -2.90 0.43 -8.82
CA ASP A 96 -2.64 1.86 -9.00
C ASP A 96 -3.95 2.63 -9.00
N TRP A 97 -4.09 3.54 -8.05
CA TRP A 97 -5.27 4.40 -7.89
C TRP A 97 -4.82 5.86 -7.74
N PRO A 98 -4.55 6.55 -8.87
CA PRO A 98 -4.01 7.89 -8.89
C PRO A 98 -5.08 8.93 -8.54
N ILE A 99 -5.06 9.43 -7.30
CA ILE A 99 -6.02 10.42 -6.78
C ILE A 99 -5.41 11.82 -6.57
N PHE A 100 -4.09 11.97 -6.77
CA PHE A 100 -3.38 13.23 -6.57
C PHE A 100 -3.10 13.97 -7.90
N GLY A 101 -3.97 13.78 -8.90
CA GLY A 101 -4.00 14.55 -10.14
C GLY A 101 -3.05 14.05 -11.25
N PRO A 102 -2.88 14.83 -12.32
CA PRO A 102 -2.27 14.38 -13.56
C PRO A 102 -0.86 13.76 -13.43
N PRO A 103 0.06 14.27 -12.59
CA PRO A 103 1.35 13.61 -12.41
C PRO A 103 1.24 12.20 -11.79
N SER A 104 0.25 11.95 -10.92
CA SER A 104 -0.04 10.60 -10.39
C SER A 104 -0.56 9.67 -11.47
N GLU A 105 -1.48 10.15 -12.31
CA GLU A 105 -2.03 9.40 -13.44
C GLU A 105 -0.93 9.05 -14.44
N ARG A 106 -0.04 10.01 -14.71
CA ARG A 106 1.11 9.80 -15.60
C ARG A 106 2.06 8.73 -15.05
N ALA A 107 2.41 8.80 -13.77
CA ALA A 107 3.28 7.80 -13.12
C ALA A 107 2.66 6.40 -13.14
N ALA A 108 1.37 6.29 -12.80
CA ALA A 108 0.65 5.03 -12.84
C ALA A 108 0.58 4.44 -14.25
N SER A 109 0.33 5.29 -15.26
CA SER A 109 0.28 4.87 -16.65
C SER A 109 1.64 4.35 -17.15
N VAL A 110 2.73 5.03 -16.79
CA VAL A 110 4.09 4.61 -17.14
C VAL A 110 4.45 3.30 -16.43
N ALA A 111 4.12 3.16 -15.14
CA ALA A 111 4.35 1.93 -14.41
C ALA A 111 3.61 0.74 -15.05
N LEU A 112 2.32 0.91 -15.40
CA LEU A 112 1.53 -0.11 -16.08
C LEU A 112 2.11 -0.48 -17.46
N ALA A 113 2.63 0.49 -18.21
CA ALA A 113 3.32 0.21 -19.48
C ALA A 113 4.59 -0.65 -19.30
N CYS A 114 5.22 -0.58 -18.15
CA CYS A 114 6.38 -1.39 -17.80
C CYS A 114 6.02 -2.85 -17.40
N ALA A 115 4.75 -3.15 -17.16
CA ALA A 115 4.30 -4.52 -16.88
C ALA A 115 4.52 -5.44 -18.08
N GLU A 116 4.34 -4.95 -19.31
CA GLU A 116 4.61 -5.67 -20.55
C GLU A 116 6.08 -6.11 -20.67
N GLN A 117 6.99 -5.41 -20.01
CA GLN A 117 8.41 -5.73 -19.99
C GLN A 117 8.81 -6.60 -18.80
N GLY A 118 7.86 -6.95 -17.92
CA GLY A 118 8.11 -7.70 -16.70
C GLY A 118 8.84 -6.92 -15.59
N VAL A 119 8.98 -5.58 -15.73
CA VAL A 119 9.73 -4.75 -14.79
C VAL A 119 8.84 -3.89 -13.88
N TYR A 120 7.52 -4.07 -13.93
CA TYR A 120 6.58 -3.28 -13.11
C TYR A 120 6.95 -3.28 -11.61
N PRO A 121 7.24 -4.41 -10.93
CA PRO A 121 7.52 -4.39 -9.49
C PRO A 121 8.74 -3.55 -9.15
N THR A 122 9.77 -3.58 -10.00
CA THR A 122 11.00 -2.79 -9.80
C THR A 122 10.74 -1.30 -10.04
N VAL A 123 9.97 -0.95 -11.08
CA VAL A 123 9.55 0.43 -11.36
C VAL A 123 8.67 0.95 -10.23
N HIS A 124 7.70 0.16 -9.77
CA HIS A 124 6.83 0.51 -8.63
C HIS A 124 7.66 0.85 -7.39
N ARG A 125 8.58 -0.03 -7.00
CA ARG A 125 9.48 0.17 -5.85
C ARG A 125 10.30 1.45 -6.01
N ALA A 126 10.87 1.68 -7.20
CA ALA A 126 11.66 2.86 -7.48
C ALA A 126 10.82 4.15 -7.39
N LEU A 127 9.60 4.18 -7.93
CA LEU A 127 8.69 5.33 -7.85
C LEU A 127 8.25 5.62 -6.40
N MET A 128 7.99 4.59 -5.60
CA MET A 128 7.58 4.74 -4.19
C MET A 128 8.70 5.29 -3.31
N THR A 129 9.96 5.10 -3.69
CA THR A 129 11.13 5.54 -2.93
C THR A 129 11.81 6.80 -3.48
N ASP A 130 11.55 7.20 -4.72
CA ASP A 130 12.14 8.39 -5.34
C ASP A 130 11.53 9.67 -4.75
N SER A 131 12.37 10.55 -4.19
CA SER A 131 11.93 11.79 -3.54
C SER A 131 11.74 12.97 -4.49
N ARG A 132 12.12 12.82 -5.76
CA ARG A 132 12.01 13.87 -6.77
C ARG A 132 10.57 14.17 -7.15
N THR A 133 10.31 15.36 -7.65
CA THR A 133 9.00 15.70 -8.25
C THR A 133 8.80 14.86 -9.51
N ILE A 134 7.64 14.23 -9.63
CA ILE A 134 7.31 13.36 -10.77
C ILE A 134 7.09 14.22 -12.01
N ASP A 135 7.96 14.02 -12.99
CA ASP A 135 7.87 14.49 -14.37
C ASP A 135 8.40 13.41 -15.33
N ASP A 136 8.35 13.65 -16.63
CA ASP A 136 8.75 12.64 -17.64
C ASP A 136 10.27 12.33 -17.59
N ASP A 137 11.12 13.25 -17.16
CA ASP A 137 12.56 12.98 -17.03
C ASP A 137 12.85 12.07 -15.84
N VAL A 138 12.17 12.30 -14.71
CA VAL A 138 12.23 11.40 -13.54
C VAL A 138 11.65 10.04 -13.87
N LEU A 139 10.52 9.98 -14.55
CA LEU A 139 9.90 8.71 -14.95
C LEU A 139 10.81 7.91 -15.89
N ARG A 140 11.43 8.57 -16.87
CA ARG A 140 12.40 7.92 -17.77
C ARG A 140 13.58 7.35 -17.01
N ASP A 141 14.19 8.15 -16.14
CA ASP A 141 15.32 7.73 -15.32
C ASP A 141 14.98 6.54 -14.42
N VAL A 142 13.80 6.56 -13.79
CA VAL A 142 13.29 5.45 -12.96
C VAL A 142 13.11 4.19 -13.79
N VAL A 143 12.45 4.28 -14.94
CA VAL A 143 12.21 3.11 -15.82
C VAL A 143 13.54 2.50 -16.26
N MET A 144 14.49 3.33 -16.71
CA MET A 144 15.80 2.84 -17.17
C MET A 144 16.61 2.21 -16.04
N ARG A 145 16.64 2.82 -14.84
CA ARG A 145 17.33 2.23 -13.68
C ARG A 145 16.68 0.93 -13.20
N ALA A 146 15.39 0.78 -13.40
CA ALA A 146 14.66 -0.45 -13.10
C ALA A 146 14.87 -1.57 -14.15
N GLY A 147 15.68 -1.33 -15.18
CA GLY A 147 15.95 -2.28 -16.26
C GLY A 147 14.91 -2.27 -17.38
N GLY A 148 14.02 -1.29 -17.41
CA GLY A 148 13.03 -1.12 -18.48
C GLY A 148 13.57 -0.30 -19.66
N ASP A 149 12.88 -0.43 -20.79
CA ASP A 149 13.09 0.38 -21.99
C ASP A 149 12.00 1.47 -22.06
N TRP A 150 12.43 2.74 -21.95
CA TRP A 150 11.52 3.88 -21.98
C TRP A 150 10.77 4.02 -23.30
N LEU A 151 11.47 3.85 -24.43
CA LEU A 151 10.85 4.02 -25.75
C LEU A 151 9.79 2.94 -25.97
N ARG A 152 10.10 1.70 -25.61
CA ARG A 152 9.15 0.58 -25.66
C ARG A 152 7.94 0.84 -24.77
N ALA A 153 8.16 1.31 -23.53
CA ALA A 153 7.06 1.64 -22.62
C ALA A 153 6.15 2.74 -23.19
N MET A 154 6.72 3.81 -23.78
CA MET A 154 5.94 4.90 -24.38
C MET A 154 5.20 4.48 -25.63
N THR A 155 5.81 3.66 -26.48
CA THR A 155 5.17 3.10 -27.67
C THR A 155 3.98 2.21 -27.29
N TRP A 156 4.17 1.34 -26.30
CA TRP A 156 3.11 0.50 -25.80
C TRP A 156 1.97 1.32 -25.17
N LEU A 157 2.31 2.31 -24.33
CA LEU A 157 1.34 3.20 -23.70
C LEU A 157 0.49 3.97 -24.71
N ALA A 158 1.12 4.46 -25.78
CA ALA A 158 0.40 5.15 -26.87
C ALA A 158 -0.60 4.23 -27.56
N ALA A 159 -0.25 2.96 -27.75
CA ALA A 159 -1.13 1.97 -28.40
C ALA A 159 -2.24 1.45 -27.46
N HIS A 160 -2.09 1.58 -26.13
CA HIS A 160 -3.01 1.01 -25.13
C HIS A 160 -3.57 2.04 -24.15
N ALA A 161 -3.56 3.33 -24.50
CA ALA A 161 -3.95 4.43 -23.60
C ALA A 161 -5.34 4.22 -23.00
N ASP A 162 -6.32 3.80 -23.81
CA ASP A 162 -7.70 3.57 -23.34
C ASP A 162 -7.79 2.38 -22.37
N ALA A 163 -7.02 1.32 -22.60
CA ALA A 163 -6.97 0.15 -21.74
C ALA A 163 -6.34 0.50 -20.38
N VAL A 164 -5.26 1.28 -20.40
CA VAL A 164 -4.62 1.79 -19.17
C VAL A 164 -5.58 2.68 -18.39
N ALA A 165 -6.23 3.63 -19.05
CA ALA A 165 -7.21 4.50 -18.41
C ALA A 165 -8.40 3.70 -17.84
N ALA A 166 -8.87 2.67 -18.56
CA ALA A 166 -9.92 1.77 -18.07
C ALA A 166 -9.47 0.99 -16.83
N ARG A 167 -8.21 0.51 -16.80
CA ARG A 167 -7.62 -0.16 -15.63
C ARG A 167 -7.57 0.74 -14.41
N LEU A 168 -7.06 1.97 -14.55
CA LEU A 168 -7.00 2.93 -13.45
C LEU A 168 -8.39 3.27 -12.89
N ARG A 169 -9.38 3.43 -13.78
CA ARG A 169 -10.78 3.62 -13.36
C ARG A 169 -11.33 2.40 -12.62
N ALA A 170 -11.08 1.18 -13.12
CA ALA A 170 -11.52 -0.06 -12.49
C ALA A 170 -10.91 -0.22 -11.09
N ASN A 171 -9.61 0.07 -10.91
CA ASN A 171 -8.97 0.05 -9.60
C ASN A 171 -9.66 1.02 -8.62
N GLY A 172 -10.04 2.21 -9.07
CA GLY A 172 -10.81 3.17 -8.27
C GLY A 172 -12.20 2.65 -7.91
N GLN A 173 -12.90 2.01 -8.85
CA GLN A 173 -14.22 1.40 -8.58
C GLN A 173 -14.11 0.25 -7.58
N GLU A 174 -13.09 -0.61 -7.71
CA GLU A 174 -12.79 -1.68 -6.74
C GLU A 174 -12.51 -1.08 -5.35
N ALA A 175 -11.70 -0.02 -5.27
CA ALA A 175 -11.42 0.68 -4.02
C ALA A 175 -12.71 1.20 -3.35
N TYR A 176 -13.56 1.89 -4.10
CA TYR A 176 -14.84 2.39 -3.58
C TYR A 176 -15.80 1.26 -3.18
N SER A 177 -15.82 0.14 -3.91
CA SER A 177 -16.73 -0.99 -3.63
C SER A 177 -16.47 -1.64 -2.27
N ILE A 178 -15.25 -1.54 -1.76
CA ILE A 178 -14.86 -2.02 -0.43
C ILE A 178 -14.76 -0.89 0.61
N GLY A 179 -15.25 0.31 0.27
CA GLY A 179 -15.33 1.45 1.18
C GLY A 179 -14.00 2.16 1.44
N LEU A 180 -13.03 2.07 0.53
CA LEU A 180 -11.85 2.93 0.57
C LEU A 180 -12.22 4.35 0.16
N ALA A 181 -11.80 5.34 0.95
CA ALA A 181 -11.98 6.77 0.67
C ALA A 181 -10.68 7.45 0.22
N GLY A 182 -9.57 6.72 0.12
CA GLY A 182 -8.26 7.24 -0.25
C GLY A 182 -7.17 6.17 -0.16
N THR A 183 -5.94 6.59 -0.40
CA THR A 183 -4.75 5.75 -0.40
C THR A 183 -3.84 6.02 0.81
N PRO A 184 -3.08 5.04 1.30
CA PRO A 184 -3.07 3.65 0.87
C PRO A 184 -4.23 2.84 1.42
N GLY A 185 -4.63 1.78 0.67
CA GLY A 185 -5.52 0.73 1.14
C GLY A 185 -4.87 -0.64 0.99
N TYR A 186 -5.03 -1.51 1.97
CA TYR A 186 -4.45 -2.85 1.99
C TYR A 186 -5.54 -3.89 2.24
N LEU A 187 -5.80 -4.71 1.22
CA LEU A 187 -6.74 -5.82 1.30
C LEU A 187 -5.96 -7.13 1.35
N ALA A 188 -6.05 -7.89 2.43
CA ALA A 188 -5.42 -9.20 2.59
C ALA A 188 -6.50 -10.23 2.96
N GLY A 189 -6.73 -11.26 2.12
CA GLY A 189 -7.94 -12.06 2.24
C GLY A 189 -9.14 -11.12 2.33
N PRO A 190 -10.14 -11.36 3.20
CA PRO A 190 -11.28 -10.46 3.35
C PRO A 190 -10.98 -9.19 4.16
N MET A 191 -9.78 -9.07 4.77
CA MET A 191 -9.44 -8.00 5.71
C MET A 191 -8.90 -6.75 5.02
N LEU A 192 -9.60 -5.63 5.18
CA LEU A 192 -9.22 -4.31 4.67
C LEU A 192 -8.66 -3.43 5.78
N VAL A 193 -7.51 -2.82 5.53
CA VAL A 193 -6.92 -1.74 6.34
C VAL A 193 -6.75 -0.49 5.48
N MET A 194 -7.09 0.68 6.04
CA MET A 194 -6.92 1.99 5.40
C MET A 194 -5.82 2.77 6.09
N GLY A 195 -5.02 3.50 5.30
CA GLY A 195 -3.91 4.31 5.80
C GLY A 195 -2.62 3.52 6.03
N ALA A 196 -1.53 4.25 6.28
CA ALA A 196 -0.24 3.63 6.54
C ALA A 196 -0.22 2.92 7.90
N ILE A 197 0.31 1.70 7.92
CA ILE A 197 0.52 0.89 9.12
C ILE A 197 1.97 0.42 9.18
N ASP A 198 2.42 0.00 10.35
CA ASP A 198 3.79 -0.50 10.55
C ASP A 198 3.93 -1.99 10.16
N ALA A 199 5.18 -2.48 10.12
CA ALA A 199 5.48 -3.85 9.72
C ALA A 199 4.86 -4.89 10.68
N SER A 200 4.74 -4.57 11.97
CA SER A 200 4.11 -5.47 12.95
C SER A 200 2.60 -5.57 12.73
N ASP A 201 1.96 -4.48 12.37
CA ASP A 201 0.54 -4.45 12.02
C ASP A 201 0.27 -5.20 10.70
N PHE A 202 1.17 -5.12 9.71
CA PHE A 202 1.07 -5.98 8.51
C PHE A 202 1.14 -7.46 8.86
N GLN A 203 2.05 -7.90 9.77
CA GLN A 203 2.13 -9.30 10.19
C GLN A 203 0.83 -9.75 10.86
N ARG A 204 0.24 -8.90 11.70
CA ARG A 204 -1.07 -9.18 12.34
C ARG A 204 -2.20 -9.27 11.30
N LEU A 205 -2.17 -8.38 10.29
CA LEU A 205 -3.13 -8.41 9.19
C LEU A 205 -3.02 -9.71 8.39
N PHE A 206 -1.79 -10.15 8.06
CA PHE A 206 -1.57 -11.39 7.32
C PHE A 206 -1.99 -12.64 8.10
N ALA A 207 -1.70 -12.68 9.41
CA ALA A 207 -2.15 -13.78 10.27
C ALA A 207 -3.67 -13.85 10.30
N ARG A 208 -4.34 -12.73 10.58
CA ARG A 208 -5.80 -12.68 10.63
C ARG A 208 -6.44 -13.02 9.29
N ALA A 209 -5.89 -12.52 8.19
CA ALA A 209 -6.42 -12.81 6.86
C ALA A 209 -6.39 -14.31 6.52
N ARG A 210 -5.41 -15.06 7.02
CA ARG A 210 -5.35 -16.53 6.85
C ARG A 210 -6.33 -17.30 7.73
N GLU A 211 -6.72 -16.73 8.86
CA GLU A 211 -7.71 -17.34 9.76
C GLU A 211 -9.12 -17.19 9.22
N GLU A 212 -9.38 -16.16 8.41
CA GLU A 212 -10.69 -15.80 7.86
C GLU A 212 -10.87 -16.21 6.37
N SER A 213 -9.87 -16.91 5.76
CA SER A 213 -9.86 -17.32 4.34
C SER A 213 -10.36 -18.76 4.11
#